data_98917db349a4c90bcf0f34254ddcd7fc
#
_entry.id   98917db349a4c90bcf0f34254ddcd7fc
#
_cell.length_a   1.000
_cell.length_b   1.000
_cell.length_c   1.000
_cell.angle_alpha   90.00
_cell.angle_beta   90.00
_cell.angle_gamma   90.00
#
_symmetry.space_group_name_H-M   'P 1'
#
loop_
_entity.id
_entity.type
_entity.pdbx_description
1 polymer ?
#
loop_
_entity_poly.entity_id
_entity_poly.type
_entity_poly.pdbx_seq_one_letter_code
_entity_poly.pdbx_strand_id
1 'polypeptide(L)'
;TIQTLKNQLQALNNSATLPTLGALSQTEAQIQAWHALNPQGNLAALQQAIVDADKLSIRTIQEPMPEAAPTGIWARFIATLKAMFAIKRVNTAQDAALDEANAAIVKQGIVANLMSAQWAARNGQWQSAQAQLRTANASIQRYGQGYTLDSLKPLMDANNFPTPPDFNTVQQALMQARAQLAAQTQSEHTATAIKPNGAAL
;
A
#
# COMPACT_ATOMS: atom_id res chain seq x y z
N THR A 1 4.75 -26.68 -8.76
CA THR A 1 4.03 -25.42 -9.10
C THR A 1 2.52 -25.65 -9.06
N ILE A 2 1.70 -24.58 -8.95
CA ILE A 2 0.22 -24.68 -8.96
C ILE A 2 -0.24 -25.39 -10.23
N GLN A 3 0.35 -25.07 -11.37
CA GLN A 3 0.01 -25.69 -12.65
C GLN A 3 0.25 -27.20 -12.67
N THR A 4 1.35 -27.67 -12.09
CA THR A 4 1.63 -29.12 -11.97
C THR A 4 0.56 -29.82 -11.13
N LEU A 5 0.16 -29.21 -10.02
CA LEU A 5 -0.89 -29.74 -9.15
C LEU A 5 -2.25 -29.78 -9.86
N LYS A 6 -2.60 -28.72 -10.60
CA LYS A 6 -3.82 -28.68 -11.42
C LYS A 6 -3.84 -29.81 -12.44
N ASN A 7 -2.73 -30.02 -13.15
CA ASN A 7 -2.63 -31.11 -14.14
C ASN A 7 -2.78 -32.49 -13.51
N GLN A 8 -2.19 -32.71 -12.33
CA GLN A 8 -2.33 -33.96 -11.60
C GLN A 8 -3.77 -34.20 -11.12
N LEU A 9 -4.44 -33.16 -10.60
CA LEU A 9 -5.85 -33.25 -10.18
C LEU A 9 -6.79 -33.48 -11.36
N GLN A 10 -6.52 -32.86 -12.52
CA GLN A 10 -7.27 -33.10 -13.74
C GLN A 10 -7.10 -34.53 -14.27
N ALA A 11 -5.89 -35.07 -14.17
CA ALA A 11 -5.60 -36.44 -14.59
C ALA A 11 -6.36 -37.48 -13.76
N LEU A 12 -6.74 -37.18 -12.52
CA LEU A 12 -7.59 -38.05 -11.68
C LEU A 12 -9.03 -38.17 -12.20
N ASN A 13 -9.48 -37.23 -13.05
CA ASN A 13 -10.82 -37.19 -13.68
C ASN A 13 -11.97 -37.53 -12.72
N ASN A 14 -11.90 -37.04 -11.49
CA ASN A 14 -12.88 -37.31 -10.44
C ASN A 14 -13.63 -36.02 -10.06
N SER A 15 -14.95 -36.11 -9.97
CA SER A 15 -15.81 -34.97 -9.59
C SER A 15 -15.47 -34.38 -8.21
N ALA A 16 -14.92 -35.19 -7.28
CA ALA A 16 -14.47 -34.75 -5.97
C ALA A 16 -13.32 -33.73 -6.04
N THR A 17 -12.57 -33.70 -7.15
CA THR A 17 -11.43 -32.77 -7.34
C THR A 17 -11.83 -31.41 -7.94
N LEU A 18 -13.04 -31.26 -8.48
CA LEU A 18 -13.49 -30.01 -9.12
C LEU A 18 -13.46 -28.78 -8.20
N PRO A 19 -13.92 -28.85 -6.94
CA PRO A 19 -13.83 -27.70 -6.03
C PRO A 19 -12.38 -27.27 -5.77
N THR A 20 -11.46 -28.24 -5.67
CA THR A 20 -10.03 -27.97 -5.49
C THR A 20 -9.41 -27.29 -6.72
N LEU A 21 -9.78 -27.70 -7.93
CA LEU A 21 -9.34 -27.05 -9.17
C LEU A 21 -9.83 -25.61 -9.25
N GLY A 22 -11.08 -25.35 -8.84
CA GLY A 22 -11.65 -24.01 -8.74
C GLY A 22 -10.87 -23.12 -7.76
N ALA A 23 -10.62 -23.62 -6.55
CA ALA A 23 -9.84 -22.92 -5.52
C ALA A 23 -8.41 -22.61 -5.98
N LEU A 24 -7.74 -23.57 -6.62
CA LEU A 24 -6.39 -23.36 -7.17
C LEU A 24 -6.37 -22.29 -8.27
N SER A 25 -7.36 -22.28 -9.16
CA SER A 25 -7.45 -21.29 -10.23
C SER A 25 -7.70 -19.89 -9.67
N GLN A 26 -8.53 -19.75 -8.64
CA GLN A 26 -8.78 -18.49 -7.95
C GLN A 26 -7.50 -18.00 -7.24
N THR A 27 -6.79 -18.88 -6.53
CA THR A 27 -5.55 -18.53 -5.85
C THR A 27 -4.45 -18.12 -6.84
N GLU A 28 -4.37 -18.79 -7.99
CA GLU A 28 -3.42 -18.41 -9.07
C GLU A 28 -3.71 -17.00 -9.58
N ALA A 29 -4.98 -16.65 -9.82
CA ALA A 29 -5.35 -15.31 -10.23
C ALA A 29 -5.02 -14.26 -9.15
N GLN A 30 -5.22 -14.58 -7.87
CA GLN A 30 -4.82 -13.71 -6.75
C GLN A 30 -3.29 -13.50 -6.70
N ILE A 31 -2.52 -14.56 -6.90
CA ILE A 31 -1.05 -14.47 -6.95
C ILE A 31 -0.59 -13.59 -8.13
N GLN A 32 -1.19 -13.74 -9.31
CA GLN A 32 -0.86 -12.91 -10.46
C GLN A 32 -1.20 -11.44 -10.21
N ALA A 33 -2.37 -11.16 -9.66
CA ALA A 33 -2.76 -9.79 -9.28
C ALA A 33 -1.82 -9.20 -8.21
N TRP A 34 -1.40 -10.01 -7.24
CA TRP A 34 -0.44 -9.61 -6.21
C TRP A 34 0.94 -9.31 -6.78
N HIS A 35 1.42 -10.12 -7.71
CA HIS A 35 2.68 -9.86 -8.42
C HIS A 35 2.62 -8.59 -9.27
N ALA A 36 1.48 -8.31 -9.91
CA ALA A 36 1.29 -7.09 -10.69
C ALA A 36 1.37 -5.81 -9.84
N LEU A 37 0.99 -5.88 -8.56
CA LEU A 37 1.19 -4.78 -7.60
C LEU A 37 2.66 -4.48 -7.34
N ASN A 38 3.56 -5.42 -7.62
CA ASN A 38 4.99 -5.31 -7.32
C ASN A 38 5.29 -4.89 -5.86
N PRO A 39 4.83 -5.64 -4.86
CA PRO A 39 4.90 -5.21 -3.45
C PRO A 39 6.33 -4.96 -2.97
N GLN A 40 7.29 -5.76 -3.44
CA GLN A 40 8.70 -5.57 -3.08
C GLN A 40 9.29 -4.28 -3.68
N GLY A 41 9.00 -3.99 -4.95
CA GLY A 41 9.41 -2.75 -5.58
C GLY A 41 8.79 -1.53 -4.91
N ASN A 42 7.52 -1.59 -4.56
CA ASN A 42 6.84 -0.51 -3.84
C ASN A 42 7.40 -0.32 -2.43
N LEU A 43 7.74 -1.39 -1.71
CA LEU A 43 8.40 -1.29 -0.39
C LEU A 43 9.80 -0.69 -0.49
N ALA A 44 10.58 -1.04 -1.52
CA ALA A 44 11.89 -0.45 -1.77
C ALA A 44 11.77 1.05 -2.12
N ALA A 45 10.80 1.42 -2.96
CA ALA A 45 10.53 2.82 -3.30
C ALA A 45 10.09 3.64 -2.06
N LEU A 46 9.26 3.08 -1.19
CA LEU A 46 8.88 3.70 0.09
C LEU A 46 10.08 3.90 1.01
N GLN A 47 10.96 2.90 1.12
CA GLN A 47 12.18 3.01 1.92
C GLN A 47 13.08 4.13 1.38
N GLN A 48 13.26 4.21 0.05
CA GLN A 48 14.04 5.27 -0.57
C GLN A 48 13.40 6.64 -0.32
N ALA A 49 12.09 6.77 -0.46
CA ALA A 49 11.36 8.01 -0.20
C ALA A 49 11.53 8.50 1.25
N ILE A 50 11.60 7.61 2.24
CA ILE A 50 11.87 7.96 3.64
C ILE A 50 13.27 8.55 3.78
N VAL A 51 14.28 7.90 3.18
CA VAL A 51 15.67 8.37 3.21
C VAL A 51 15.81 9.73 2.54
N ASP A 52 15.13 9.94 1.43
CA ASP A 52 15.19 11.20 0.67
C ASP A 52 14.38 12.30 1.36
N ALA A 53 13.27 11.98 2.02
CA ALA A 53 12.49 12.94 2.81
C ALA A 53 13.30 13.51 3.99
N ASP A 54 14.27 12.78 4.52
CA ASP A 54 15.16 13.30 5.55
C ASP A 54 16.07 14.43 5.04
N LYS A 55 16.32 14.48 3.73
CA LYS A 55 17.09 15.52 3.05
C LYS A 55 16.23 16.64 2.48
N LEU A 56 14.90 16.55 2.64
CA LEU A 56 13.95 17.49 2.06
C LEU A 56 14.17 18.91 2.59
N SER A 57 14.27 19.86 1.68
CA SER A 57 14.21 21.29 1.99
C SER A 57 12.75 21.74 2.03
N ILE A 58 12.35 22.37 3.13
CA ILE A 58 11.03 22.99 3.28
C ILE A 58 11.15 24.48 2.96
N ARG A 59 10.14 25.05 2.32
CA ARG A 59 10.07 26.49 2.07
C ARG A 59 9.98 27.23 3.40
N THR A 60 11.05 27.94 3.76
CA THR A 60 11.07 28.81 4.92
C THR A 60 10.99 30.27 4.50
N ILE A 61 10.29 31.08 5.27
CA ILE A 61 10.41 32.54 5.17
C ILE A 61 11.80 32.84 5.72
N GLN A 62 12.75 33.21 4.86
CA GLN A 62 13.88 33.98 5.35
C GLN A 62 13.29 35.31 5.81
N GLU A 63 13.21 35.53 7.12
CA GLU A 63 12.98 36.87 7.61
C GLU A 63 14.05 37.75 6.95
N PRO A 64 13.66 38.83 6.26
CA PRO A 64 14.64 39.76 5.74
C PRO A 64 15.49 40.19 6.96
N MET A 65 16.81 39.95 6.85
CA MET A 65 17.74 40.45 7.85
C MET A 65 17.28 41.85 8.23
N PRO A 66 17.14 42.16 9.54
CA PRO A 66 16.63 43.45 9.95
C PRO A 66 17.48 44.52 9.27
N GLU A 67 16.86 45.22 8.31
CA GLU A 67 17.48 46.41 7.73
C GLU A 67 17.94 47.28 8.88
N ALA A 68 19.20 47.68 8.83
CA ALA A 68 19.86 48.48 9.85
C ALA A 68 18.86 49.55 10.36
N ALA A 69 18.64 49.57 11.67
CA ALA A 69 17.58 50.39 12.28
C ALA A 69 17.65 51.81 11.76
N PRO A 70 16.56 52.34 11.20
CA PRO A 70 16.57 53.66 10.56
C PRO A 70 17.08 54.71 11.54
N THR A 71 18.18 55.36 11.23
CA THR A 71 18.81 56.38 12.02
C THR A 71 18.05 57.71 11.80
N GLY A 72 17.02 57.96 12.65
CA GLY A 72 16.26 59.19 12.63
C GLY A 72 14.85 59.02 13.19
N ILE A 73 14.39 60.03 13.97
CA ILE A 73 13.08 59.98 14.64
C ILE A 73 11.93 59.83 13.62
N TRP A 74 12.02 60.53 12.50
CA TRP A 74 11.04 60.43 11.39
C TRP A 74 11.08 59.11 10.64
N ALA A 75 12.25 58.53 10.44
CA ALA A 75 12.39 57.24 9.80
C ALA A 75 11.82 56.13 10.72
N ARG A 76 11.99 56.19 12.02
CA ARG A 76 11.38 55.29 13.00
C ARG A 76 9.86 55.42 13.04
N PHE A 77 9.33 56.65 12.99
CA PHE A 77 7.88 56.89 12.96
C PHE A 77 7.24 56.34 11.68
N ILE A 78 7.84 56.56 10.51
CA ILE A 78 7.37 55.99 9.23
C ILE A 78 7.48 54.47 9.25
N ALA A 79 8.53 53.87 9.80
CA ALA A 79 8.67 52.42 9.94
C ALA A 79 7.59 51.81 10.83
N THR A 80 7.27 52.49 11.97
CA THR A 80 6.17 52.09 12.87
C THR A 80 4.81 52.19 12.20
N LEU A 81 4.56 53.28 11.46
CA LEU A 81 3.33 53.44 10.68
C LEU A 81 3.21 52.36 9.60
N LYS A 82 4.27 52.07 8.84
CA LYS A 82 4.31 50.99 7.87
C LYS A 82 4.07 49.61 8.49
N ALA A 83 4.61 49.37 9.69
CA ALA A 83 4.38 48.12 10.43
C ALA A 83 2.91 48.01 10.93
N MET A 84 2.29 49.13 11.34
CA MET A 84 0.87 49.16 11.74
C MET A 84 -0.10 48.99 10.56
N PHE A 85 0.25 49.50 9.36
CA PHE A 85 -0.57 49.40 8.16
C PHE A 85 -0.10 48.27 7.18
N ALA A 86 0.93 47.51 7.52
CA ALA A 86 1.24 46.29 6.83
C ALA A 86 0.14 45.25 7.12
N ILE A 87 -1.05 45.47 6.55
CA ILE A 87 -2.04 44.41 6.37
C ILE A 87 -1.34 43.38 5.49
N LYS A 88 -0.76 42.38 6.13
CA LYS A 88 -0.18 41.21 5.47
C LYS A 88 -1.35 40.55 4.72
N ARG A 89 -1.54 40.92 3.44
CA ARG A 89 -2.43 40.16 2.54
C ARG A 89 -1.83 38.77 2.49
N VAL A 90 -2.37 37.87 3.30
CA VAL A 90 -2.11 36.45 3.17
C VAL A 90 -2.73 36.06 1.84
N ASN A 91 -1.92 36.08 0.80
CA ASN A 91 -2.27 35.45 -0.47
C ASN A 91 -2.28 33.96 -0.22
N THR A 92 -3.47 33.42 0.01
CA THR A 92 -3.77 32.06 0.46
C THR A 92 -3.33 30.94 -0.48
N ALA A 93 -2.68 31.23 -1.61
CA ALA A 93 -2.30 30.22 -2.59
C ALA A 93 -0.78 30.05 -2.81
N GLN A 94 0.07 30.98 -2.41
CA GLN A 94 1.49 30.94 -2.78
C GLN A 94 2.49 31.15 -1.64
N ASP A 95 2.07 31.59 -0.46
CA ASP A 95 2.96 31.88 0.67
C ASP A 95 2.79 30.88 1.82
N ALA A 96 2.92 29.58 1.54
CA ALA A 96 3.09 28.56 2.59
C ALA A 96 4.56 28.46 3.02
N ALA A 97 5.27 29.59 3.11
CA ALA A 97 6.58 29.60 3.72
C ALA A 97 6.40 29.58 5.24
N LEU A 98 7.04 28.63 5.89
CA LEU A 98 6.95 28.36 7.32
C LEU A 98 8.16 28.98 8.03
N ASP A 99 8.00 29.34 9.31
CA ASP A 99 9.16 29.57 10.16
C ASP A 99 9.97 28.27 10.32
N GLU A 100 11.21 28.36 10.77
CA GLU A 100 12.12 27.23 10.87
C GLU A 100 11.59 26.11 11.77
N ALA A 101 10.91 26.45 12.88
CA ALA A 101 10.33 25.49 13.80
C ALA A 101 9.16 24.74 13.17
N ASN A 102 8.26 25.45 12.48
CA ASN A 102 7.13 24.84 11.78
C ASN A 102 7.61 24.02 10.56
N ALA A 103 8.68 24.43 9.87
CA ALA A 103 9.29 23.67 8.78
C ALA A 103 9.83 22.33 9.29
N ALA A 104 10.45 22.29 10.46
CA ALA A 104 10.90 21.05 11.09
C ALA A 104 9.73 20.12 11.44
N ILE A 105 8.63 20.67 11.98
CA ILE A 105 7.41 19.89 12.29
C ILE A 105 6.79 19.31 11.02
N VAL A 106 6.68 20.09 9.96
CA VAL A 106 6.14 19.61 8.67
C VAL A 106 7.02 18.49 8.09
N LYS A 107 8.34 18.66 8.13
CA LYS A 107 9.28 17.63 7.69
C LYS A 107 9.12 16.32 8.46
N GLN A 108 9.04 16.41 9.80
CA GLN A 108 8.77 15.25 10.65
C GLN A 108 7.43 14.59 10.32
N GLY A 109 6.39 15.38 10.06
CA GLY A 109 5.07 14.89 9.64
C GLY A 109 5.12 14.14 8.32
N ILE A 110 5.89 14.62 7.33
CA ILE A 110 6.09 13.94 6.05
C ILE A 110 6.77 12.58 6.28
N VAL A 111 7.88 12.56 7.03
CA VAL A 111 8.61 11.33 7.35
C VAL A 111 7.71 10.33 8.10
N ALA A 112 6.96 10.80 9.10
CA ALA A 112 6.03 9.95 9.86
C ALA A 112 4.94 9.33 8.97
N ASN A 113 4.36 10.09 8.03
CA ASN A 113 3.39 9.56 7.08
C ASN A 113 4.01 8.52 6.13
N LEU A 114 5.23 8.74 5.65
CA LEU A 114 5.95 7.77 4.81
C LEU A 114 6.28 6.49 5.58
N MET A 115 6.71 6.60 6.84
CA MET A 115 6.96 5.43 7.71
C MET A 115 5.66 4.67 8.00
N SER A 116 4.56 5.36 8.25
CA SER A 116 3.23 4.77 8.44
C SER A 116 2.76 4.05 7.17
N ALA A 117 2.99 4.65 6.00
CA ALA A 117 2.72 4.03 4.71
C ALA A 117 3.53 2.74 4.51
N GLN A 118 4.82 2.77 4.83
CA GLN A 118 5.68 1.59 4.75
C GLN A 118 5.23 0.47 5.69
N TRP A 119 4.89 0.82 6.92
CA TRP A 119 4.37 -0.15 7.89
C TRP A 119 3.07 -0.79 7.42
N ALA A 120 2.11 0.02 6.94
CA ALA A 120 0.86 -0.47 6.38
C ALA A 120 1.07 -1.39 5.16
N ALA A 121 1.97 -1.00 4.25
CA ALA A 121 2.32 -1.80 3.07
C ALA A 121 2.95 -3.15 3.45
N ARG A 122 3.84 -3.19 4.45
CA ARG A 122 4.44 -4.44 4.98
C ARG A 122 3.39 -5.40 5.55
N ASN A 123 2.31 -4.85 6.12
CA ASN A 123 1.19 -5.63 6.64
C ASN A 123 0.10 -5.92 5.57
N GLY A 124 0.36 -5.65 4.30
CA GLY A 124 -0.58 -5.87 3.21
C GLY A 124 -1.75 -4.87 3.18
N GLN A 125 -1.74 -3.83 4.01
CA GLN A 125 -2.76 -2.79 4.11
C GLN A 125 -2.53 -1.68 3.08
N TRP A 126 -2.56 -2.03 1.79
CA TRP A 126 -2.18 -1.13 0.71
C TRP A 126 -3.06 0.11 0.59
N GLN A 127 -4.36 0.03 0.91
CA GLN A 127 -5.24 1.21 0.95
C GLN A 127 -4.80 2.21 2.02
N SER A 128 -4.45 1.73 3.21
CA SER A 128 -3.93 2.58 4.28
C SER A 128 -2.59 3.20 3.89
N ALA A 129 -1.71 2.41 3.27
CA ALA A 129 -0.43 2.90 2.74
C ALA A 129 -0.64 4.02 1.71
N GLN A 130 -1.58 3.84 0.78
CA GLN A 130 -1.94 4.86 -0.21
C GLN A 130 -2.44 6.15 0.44
N ALA A 131 -3.33 6.05 1.43
CA ALA A 131 -3.85 7.23 2.13
C ALA A 131 -2.73 8.04 2.79
N GLN A 132 -1.81 7.37 3.49
CA GLN A 132 -0.65 8.02 4.11
C GLN A 132 0.29 8.65 3.07
N LEU A 133 0.52 7.95 1.95
CA LEU A 133 1.31 8.48 0.83
C LEU A 133 0.70 9.73 0.21
N ARG A 134 -0.61 9.75 0.00
CA ARG A 134 -1.31 10.94 -0.52
C ARG A 134 -1.19 12.11 0.44
N THR A 135 -1.27 11.87 1.74
CA THR A 135 -1.07 12.90 2.77
C THR A 135 0.36 13.45 2.75
N ALA A 136 1.37 12.56 2.69
CA ALA A 136 2.76 12.97 2.57
C ALA A 136 3.01 13.77 1.28
N ASN A 137 2.49 13.29 0.14
CA ASN A 137 2.62 13.96 -1.16
C ASN A 137 1.98 15.35 -1.16
N ALA A 138 0.79 15.51 -0.58
CA ALA A 138 0.13 16.81 -0.45
C ALA A 138 0.98 17.79 0.38
N SER A 139 1.59 17.32 1.46
CA SER A 139 2.50 18.13 2.28
C SER A 139 3.78 18.51 1.52
N ILE A 140 4.36 17.57 0.76
CA ILE A 140 5.53 17.82 -0.09
C ILE A 140 5.20 18.84 -1.19
N GLN A 141 4.07 18.69 -1.88
CA GLN A 141 3.66 19.63 -2.92
C GLN A 141 3.43 21.04 -2.37
N ARG A 142 2.89 21.14 -1.16
CA ARG A 142 2.60 22.42 -0.54
C ARG A 142 3.84 23.11 0.02
N TYR A 143 4.74 22.39 0.66
CA TYR A 143 5.83 22.94 1.45
C TYR A 143 7.22 22.55 0.95
N GLY A 144 7.36 21.46 0.21
CA GLY A 144 8.65 20.95 -0.26
C GLY A 144 9.23 21.78 -1.40
N GLN A 145 10.56 21.74 -1.54
CA GLN A 145 11.27 22.33 -2.65
C GLN A 145 11.99 21.24 -3.44
N GLY A 146 11.65 21.13 -4.73
CA GLY A 146 12.39 20.30 -5.68
C GLY A 146 12.35 18.78 -5.46
N TYR A 147 11.42 18.30 -4.62
CA TYR A 147 11.25 16.88 -4.33
C TYR A 147 9.87 16.40 -4.72
N THR A 148 9.79 15.23 -5.33
CA THR A 148 8.53 14.59 -5.76
C THR A 148 8.56 13.10 -5.39
N LEU A 149 7.37 12.50 -5.26
CA LEU A 149 7.19 11.07 -5.04
C LEU A 149 6.83 10.33 -6.34
N ASP A 150 7.45 10.70 -7.45
CA ASP A 150 7.08 10.19 -8.79
C ASP A 150 7.21 8.66 -8.90
N SER A 151 8.20 8.06 -8.24
CA SER A 151 8.37 6.60 -8.16
C SER A 151 7.21 5.87 -7.48
N LEU A 152 6.45 6.56 -6.62
CA LEU A 152 5.30 6.05 -5.88
C LEU A 152 3.96 6.47 -6.49
N LYS A 153 3.98 7.22 -7.58
CA LYS A 153 2.77 7.66 -8.28
C LYS A 153 1.86 6.50 -8.68
N PRO A 154 2.34 5.38 -9.26
CA PRO A 154 1.49 4.25 -9.58
C PRO A 154 0.74 3.69 -8.36
N LEU A 155 1.36 3.72 -7.18
CA LEU A 155 0.73 3.29 -5.93
C LEU A 155 -0.30 4.31 -5.43
N MET A 156 -0.02 5.60 -5.58
CA MET A 156 -0.95 6.68 -5.19
C MET A 156 -2.19 6.74 -6.09
N ASP A 157 -2.04 6.42 -7.38
CA ASP A 157 -3.10 6.50 -8.38
C ASP A 157 -3.88 5.18 -8.51
N ALA A 158 -3.44 4.10 -7.88
CA ALA A 158 -4.13 2.82 -7.92
C ALA A 158 -5.56 2.93 -7.36
N ASN A 159 -6.53 2.37 -8.10
CA ASN A 159 -7.93 2.37 -7.68
C ASN A 159 -8.29 1.13 -6.85
N ASN A 160 -7.63 0.01 -7.11
CA ASN A 160 -7.89 -1.26 -6.43
C ASN A 160 -6.57 -1.92 -6.04
N PHE A 161 -6.57 -2.49 -4.85
CA PHE A 161 -5.45 -3.31 -4.37
C PHE A 161 -5.91 -4.76 -4.30
N PRO A 162 -5.13 -5.69 -4.88
CA PRO A 162 -5.43 -7.10 -4.74
C PRO A 162 -5.30 -7.51 -3.27
N THR A 163 -6.19 -8.39 -2.84
CA THR A 163 -6.05 -9.05 -1.53
C THR A 163 -4.87 -10.02 -1.57
N PRO A 164 -4.15 -10.19 -0.45
CA PRO A 164 -3.13 -11.23 -0.37
C PRO A 164 -3.70 -12.60 -0.75
N PRO A 165 -2.93 -13.45 -1.42
CA PRO A 165 -3.39 -14.80 -1.76
C PRO A 165 -3.80 -15.57 -0.51
N ASP A 166 -5.02 -16.12 -0.50
CA ASP A 166 -5.53 -16.95 0.58
C ASP A 166 -5.40 -18.44 0.23
N PHE A 167 -4.49 -19.11 0.91
CA PHE A 167 -4.25 -20.54 0.75
C PHE A 167 -5.18 -21.42 1.59
N ASN A 168 -5.92 -20.85 2.55
CA ASN A 168 -6.84 -21.62 3.41
C ASN A 168 -7.96 -22.22 2.58
N THR A 169 -8.48 -21.51 1.59
CA THR A 169 -9.51 -22.00 0.68
C THR A 169 -9.04 -23.26 -0.08
N VAL A 170 -7.81 -23.26 -0.55
CA VAL A 170 -7.21 -24.43 -1.22
C VAL A 170 -7.05 -25.60 -0.25
N GLN A 171 -6.56 -25.33 0.96
CA GLN A 171 -6.38 -26.36 1.98
C GLN A 171 -7.70 -27.02 2.37
N GLN A 172 -8.76 -26.24 2.58
CA GLN A 172 -10.10 -26.73 2.88
C GLN A 172 -10.65 -27.58 1.73
N ALA A 173 -10.52 -27.10 0.48
CA ALA A 173 -10.96 -27.83 -0.69
C ALA A 173 -10.22 -29.18 -0.87
N LEU A 174 -8.90 -29.22 -0.58
CA LEU A 174 -8.12 -30.45 -0.59
C LEU A 174 -8.56 -31.42 0.50
N MET A 175 -8.85 -30.96 1.72
CA MET A 175 -9.36 -31.81 2.79
C MET A 175 -10.72 -32.41 2.44
N GLN A 176 -11.63 -31.62 1.86
CA GLN A 176 -12.93 -32.08 1.41
C GLN A 176 -12.80 -33.12 0.28
N ALA A 177 -11.96 -32.86 -0.72
CA ALA A 177 -11.73 -33.79 -1.81
C ALA A 177 -11.17 -35.13 -1.31
N ARG A 178 -10.22 -35.09 -0.37
CA ARG A 178 -9.66 -36.29 0.27
C ARG A 178 -10.72 -37.09 1.04
N ALA A 179 -11.60 -36.43 1.78
CA ALA A 179 -12.69 -37.08 2.51
C ALA A 179 -13.69 -37.74 1.56
N GLN A 180 -14.04 -37.06 0.46
CA GLN A 180 -14.94 -37.61 -0.57
C GLN A 180 -14.36 -38.82 -1.28
N LEU A 181 -13.07 -38.77 -1.64
CA LEU A 181 -12.37 -39.90 -2.28
C LEU A 181 -12.32 -41.11 -1.32
N ALA A 182 -12.05 -40.89 -0.04
CA ALA A 182 -12.04 -41.96 0.96
C ALA A 182 -13.43 -42.60 1.14
N ALA A 183 -14.50 -41.81 1.11
CA ALA A 183 -15.87 -42.32 1.18
C ALA A 183 -16.25 -43.11 -0.09
N GLN A 184 -15.81 -42.70 -1.26
CA GLN A 184 -16.04 -43.42 -2.53
C GLN A 184 -15.34 -44.78 -2.53
N THR A 185 -14.09 -44.86 -2.10
CA THR A 185 -13.34 -46.12 -2.04
C THR A 185 -13.95 -47.09 -1.02
N GLN A 186 -14.50 -46.61 0.11
CA GLN A 186 -15.24 -47.46 1.06
C GLN A 186 -16.54 -48.01 0.48
N SER A 187 -17.30 -47.18 -0.25
CA SER A 187 -18.57 -47.63 -0.87
C SER A 187 -18.33 -48.64 -1.98
N GLU A 188 -17.24 -48.52 -2.76
CA GLU A 188 -16.86 -49.50 -3.77
C GLU A 188 -16.43 -50.84 -3.15
N HIS A 189 -15.70 -50.84 -2.02
CA HIS A 189 -15.31 -52.02 -1.32
C HIS A 189 -16.51 -52.78 -0.70
N THR A 190 -17.48 -52.05 -0.15
CA THR A 190 -18.70 -52.64 0.37
C THR A 190 -19.60 -53.21 -0.74
N ALA A 191 -19.71 -52.55 -1.88
CA ALA A 191 -20.47 -53.00 -3.03
C ALA A 191 -19.86 -54.28 -3.67
N THR A 192 -18.54 -54.40 -3.66
CA THR A 192 -17.83 -55.60 -4.18
C THR A 192 -17.97 -56.80 -3.24
N ALA A 193 -18.05 -56.57 -1.90
CA ALA A 193 -18.22 -57.61 -0.89
C ALA A 193 -19.64 -58.20 -0.85
N ILE A 194 -20.66 -57.53 -1.42
CA ILE A 194 -22.08 -57.95 -1.43
C ILE A 194 -22.44 -58.75 -2.70
N LYS A 195 -21.50 -59.01 -3.62
CA LYS A 195 -21.82 -59.85 -4.78
C LYS A 195 -22.04 -61.31 -4.28
N PRO A 196 -23.26 -61.83 -4.22
CA PRO A 196 -23.47 -63.16 -3.69
C PRO A 196 -22.95 -64.16 -4.70
N ASN A 197 -22.14 -65.07 -4.20
CA ASN A 197 -21.80 -66.37 -4.86
C ASN A 197 -23.11 -67.13 -4.99
N GLY A 198 -23.89 -66.81 -5.98
CA GLY A 198 -25.19 -67.48 -6.19
C GLY A 198 -25.41 -67.70 -7.64
N ALA A 199 -24.92 -68.86 -8.13
CA ALA A 199 -25.59 -69.72 -9.11
C ALA A 199 -24.65 -70.88 -9.45
N ALA A 200 -24.72 -71.89 -8.60
CA ALA A 200 -24.47 -73.23 -9.05
C ALA A 200 -25.74 -74.05 -8.77
N LEU A 201 -26.54 -74.26 -9.79
CA LEU A 201 -27.43 -75.42 -9.98
C LEU A 201 -27.58 -75.66 -11.45
#